data_f67176b1f8e326b7decba43c83b4f1df
#
_entry.id   f67176b1f8e326b7decba43c83b4f1df
#
_cell.length_a   1.000
_cell.length_b   1.000
_cell.length_c   1.000
_cell.angle_alpha   90.00
_cell.angle_beta   90.00
_cell.angle_gamma   90.00
#
_symmetry.space_group_name_H-M   'P 1'
#
loop_
_entity.id
_entity.type
_entity.pdbx_description
1 polymer ?
#
loop_
_entity_poly.entity_id
_entity_poly.type
_entity_poly.pdbx_seq_one_letter_code
_entity_poly.pdbx_strand_id
1 'polypeptide(L)'
;MSNTLLPVPKPISWPPKAINNEFGIATLSLGNWRKHKLEPRLEAAAKAGYKWIDLFDECWGAYLREYDIEGDIWEATPDNLRIARKLGDLIKSLGMKIACTQPLRIVEGIKDAEERREAFKLVSKRFPFMRAFDTDLVFMCANVHNNSTVTADLKVVGRDLAELGDMAADFAKSDGGPMLKIGYEGLSWGRRNTWSSSWEVVRAADRPNVGLIVDSFNILAVEWADPYNMALHGRVYPSVEEALKVLCLSLASFATTVPGDKIYFFQVGDAELVDPREFKAPTDPDIPALLPWSRGHRLFPFENSKGAYMPVEFVAAVVLATGYQGPISLEVFNESLNQGGDQIAAEHAQRGVVGLQKLAEVIGTLPEFWNPSKPVSIDELVRVYRSHRSEKSEA
;
A
#
# COMPACT_ATOMS: atom_id res chain seq x y z
N MET A 1 6.35 32.57 12.65
CA MET A 1 5.79 31.40 11.93
C MET A 1 6.46 31.37 10.56
N SER A 2 7.50 30.58 10.41
CA SER A 2 8.26 30.48 9.16
C SER A 2 7.46 29.55 8.23
N ASN A 3 6.86 30.12 7.19
CA ASN A 3 6.32 29.38 6.05
C ASN A 3 7.49 28.80 5.25
N THR A 4 8.08 27.73 5.73
CA THR A 4 9.01 26.94 4.91
C THR A 4 8.16 26.21 3.88
N LEU A 5 8.01 26.82 2.70
CA LEU A 5 7.48 26.16 1.51
C LEU A 5 8.34 24.92 1.30
N LEU A 6 7.73 23.73 1.38
CA LEU A 6 8.39 22.49 1.01
C LEU A 6 8.93 22.66 -0.44
N PRO A 7 10.15 22.20 -0.72
CA PRO A 7 10.73 22.36 -2.05
C PRO A 7 9.82 21.69 -3.07
N VAL A 8 9.49 22.41 -4.14
CA VAL A 8 8.77 21.87 -5.29
C VAL A 8 9.60 20.70 -5.84
N PRO A 9 9.02 19.51 -6.00
CA PRO A 9 9.74 18.36 -6.54
C PRO A 9 10.39 18.72 -7.87
N LYS A 10 11.66 18.35 -8.07
CA LYS A 10 12.32 18.53 -9.37
C LYS A 10 11.64 17.57 -10.36
N PRO A 11 11.07 18.05 -11.47
CA PRO A 11 10.48 17.18 -12.44
C PRO A 11 11.52 16.21 -13.00
N ILE A 12 11.22 14.91 -12.95
CA ILE A 12 12.00 13.90 -13.67
C ILE A 12 11.71 14.01 -15.16
N SER A 13 12.68 13.67 -16.01
CA SER A 13 12.44 13.58 -17.45
C SER A 13 11.46 12.43 -17.73
N TRP A 14 10.36 12.71 -18.40
CA TRP A 14 9.34 11.73 -18.73
C TRP A 14 9.25 11.47 -20.24
N PRO A 15 9.03 10.24 -20.69
CA PRO A 15 9.00 9.02 -19.88
C PRO A 15 10.37 8.66 -19.32
N PRO A 16 10.46 7.95 -18.17
CA PRO A 16 11.74 7.50 -17.66
C PRO A 16 12.35 6.52 -18.67
N LYS A 17 13.67 6.64 -18.90
CA LYS A 17 14.40 5.73 -19.81
C LYS A 17 14.33 4.27 -19.34
N ALA A 18 14.23 4.08 -18.03
CA ALA A 18 13.97 2.80 -17.37
C ALA A 18 13.37 3.06 -16.01
N ILE A 19 12.53 2.14 -15.53
CA ILE A 19 12.08 2.10 -14.14
C ILE A 19 13.18 1.38 -13.36
N ASN A 20 13.87 2.12 -12.49
CA ASN A 20 14.97 1.60 -11.68
C ASN A 20 14.51 1.13 -10.30
N ASN A 21 13.22 1.28 -9.98
CA ASN A 21 12.66 0.84 -8.72
C ASN A 21 12.66 -0.68 -8.62
N GLU A 22 13.22 -1.21 -7.53
CA GLU A 22 13.22 -2.64 -7.27
C GLU A 22 11.80 -3.13 -6.97
N PHE A 23 11.52 -4.40 -7.24
CA PHE A 23 10.22 -5.00 -7.00
C PHE A 23 10.10 -5.59 -5.61
N GLY A 24 8.93 -5.39 -4.99
CA GLY A 24 8.55 -5.94 -3.71
C GLY A 24 7.23 -6.73 -3.77
N ILE A 25 6.96 -7.48 -2.72
CA ILE A 25 5.70 -8.22 -2.57
C ILE A 25 5.37 -8.41 -1.09
N ALA A 26 4.09 -8.24 -0.75
CA ALA A 26 3.59 -8.51 0.57
C ALA A 26 3.55 -10.01 0.87
N THR A 27 3.92 -10.40 2.09
CA THR A 27 3.93 -11.81 2.49
C THR A 27 2.56 -12.48 2.38
N LEU A 28 1.45 -11.75 2.60
CA LEU A 28 0.09 -12.27 2.38
C LEU A 28 -0.25 -12.49 0.90
N SER A 29 0.44 -11.83 -0.03
CA SER A 29 0.23 -12.01 -1.48
C SER A 29 0.91 -13.26 -2.04
N LEU A 30 1.62 -14.01 -1.19
CA LEU A 30 2.31 -15.26 -1.52
C LEU A 30 1.60 -16.51 -0.98
N GLY A 31 0.51 -16.35 -0.26
CA GLY A 31 -0.25 -17.46 0.32
C GLY A 31 -0.85 -17.15 1.69
N ASN A 32 -1.83 -17.95 2.08
CA ASN A 32 -2.51 -17.81 3.37
C ASN A 32 -1.60 -18.28 4.51
N TRP A 33 -1.40 -17.43 5.51
CA TRP A 33 -0.53 -17.69 6.67
C TRP A 33 -0.96 -18.90 7.53
N ARG A 34 -2.23 -19.32 7.45
CA ARG A 34 -2.74 -20.52 8.15
C ARG A 34 -2.42 -21.82 7.42
N LYS A 35 -2.11 -21.76 6.12
CA LYS A 35 -1.94 -22.94 5.26
C LYS A 35 -0.52 -23.10 4.72
N HIS A 36 0.20 -21.98 4.57
CA HIS A 36 1.51 -21.95 3.92
C HIS A 36 2.54 -21.37 4.87
N LYS A 37 3.61 -22.11 5.12
CA LYS A 37 4.74 -21.65 5.91
C LYS A 37 5.40 -20.43 5.29
N LEU A 38 6.01 -19.58 6.14
CA LEU A 38 6.59 -18.31 5.69
C LEU A 38 7.88 -18.54 4.87
N GLU A 39 8.79 -19.40 5.32
CA GLU A 39 10.09 -19.61 4.63
C GLU A 39 9.93 -20.03 3.17
N PRO A 40 9.13 -21.06 2.78
CA PRO A 40 8.90 -21.40 1.37
C PRO A 40 8.30 -20.26 0.54
N ARG A 41 7.46 -19.40 1.13
CA ARG A 41 6.92 -18.21 0.46
C ARG A 41 8.01 -17.19 0.15
N LEU A 42 8.95 -16.98 1.08
CA LEU A 42 10.10 -16.10 0.89
C LEU A 42 11.06 -16.66 -0.18
N GLU A 43 11.32 -17.97 -0.18
CA GLU A 43 12.11 -18.61 -1.21
C GLU A 43 11.49 -18.46 -2.60
N ALA A 44 10.16 -18.61 -2.70
CA ALA A 44 9.43 -18.40 -3.95
C ALA A 44 9.54 -16.94 -4.45
N ALA A 45 9.43 -15.95 -3.55
CA ALA A 45 9.62 -14.55 -3.89
C ALA A 45 11.06 -14.28 -4.38
N ALA A 46 12.07 -14.76 -3.67
CA ALA A 46 13.47 -14.59 -4.05
C ALA A 46 13.75 -15.22 -5.43
N LYS A 47 13.26 -16.44 -5.67
CA LYS A 47 13.39 -17.14 -6.96
C LYS A 47 12.71 -16.39 -8.11
N ALA A 48 11.59 -15.73 -7.85
CA ALA A 48 10.89 -14.90 -8.83
C ALA A 48 11.61 -13.56 -9.09
N GLY A 49 12.57 -13.16 -8.25
CA GLY A 49 13.41 -11.98 -8.45
C GLY A 49 13.03 -10.76 -7.62
N TYR A 50 12.10 -10.90 -6.67
CA TYR A 50 11.79 -9.80 -5.74
C TYR A 50 13.00 -9.42 -4.89
N LYS A 51 13.08 -8.15 -4.52
CA LYS A 51 14.15 -7.57 -3.69
C LYS A 51 13.62 -7.04 -2.35
N TRP A 52 12.30 -6.88 -2.22
CA TRP A 52 11.68 -6.33 -1.04
C TRP A 52 10.48 -7.17 -0.59
N ILE A 53 10.29 -7.25 0.71
CA ILE A 53 9.18 -7.95 1.37
C ILE A 53 8.46 -6.98 2.29
N ASP A 54 7.12 -6.92 2.19
CA ASP A 54 6.28 -6.30 3.21
C ASP A 54 5.87 -7.40 4.18
N LEU A 55 6.33 -7.31 5.42
CA LEU A 55 6.05 -8.33 6.43
C LEU A 55 4.74 -8.05 7.14
N PHE A 56 3.75 -8.90 6.91
CA PHE A 56 2.46 -8.82 7.60
C PHE A 56 2.48 -9.44 8.99
N ASP A 57 1.75 -8.81 9.93
CA ASP A 57 1.59 -9.26 11.31
C ASP A 57 1.13 -10.70 11.43
N GLU A 58 0.16 -11.10 10.60
CA GLU A 58 -0.37 -12.46 10.58
C GLU A 58 0.70 -13.49 10.19
N CYS A 59 1.58 -13.12 9.26
CA CYS A 59 2.68 -13.97 8.83
C CYS A 59 3.78 -14.04 9.87
N TRP A 60 4.11 -12.90 10.50
CA TRP A 60 5.06 -12.85 11.60
C TRP A 60 4.58 -13.66 12.80
N GLY A 61 3.32 -13.50 13.21
CA GLY A 61 2.74 -14.28 14.29
C GLY A 61 2.67 -15.78 14.00
N ALA A 62 2.40 -16.16 12.73
CA ALA A 62 2.46 -17.58 12.33
C ALA A 62 3.88 -18.12 12.39
N TYR A 63 4.87 -17.34 12.02
CA TYR A 63 6.27 -17.73 12.08
C TYR A 63 6.76 -17.90 13.53
N LEU A 64 6.35 -17.03 14.46
CA LEU A 64 6.66 -17.19 15.89
C LEU A 64 6.10 -18.50 16.46
N ARG A 65 4.88 -18.88 16.06
CA ARG A 65 4.26 -20.15 16.51
C ARG A 65 5.01 -21.39 16.03
N GLU A 66 5.78 -21.32 14.93
CA GLU A 66 6.65 -22.42 14.51
C GLU A 66 7.81 -22.66 15.51
N TYR A 67 8.04 -21.73 16.44
CA TYR A 67 9.03 -21.81 17.54
C TYR A 67 8.37 -21.91 18.92
N ASP A 68 7.10 -22.33 18.98
CA ASP A 68 6.32 -22.46 20.23
C ASP A 68 6.21 -21.13 21.00
N ILE A 69 6.27 -19.99 20.30
CA ILE A 69 6.11 -18.66 20.89
C ILE A 69 4.68 -18.18 20.65
N GLU A 70 3.96 -17.97 21.75
CA GLU A 70 2.59 -17.46 21.77
C GLU A 70 2.50 -16.10 22.49
N GLY A 71 1.36 -15.42 22.37
CA GLY A 71 1.09 -14.15 23.03
C GLY A 71 1.29 -12.92 22.13
N ASP A 72 1.75 -11.82 22.73
CA ASP A 72 1.96 -10.57 21.99
C ASP A 72 3.18 -10.69 21.07
N ILE A 73 2.92 -10.74 19.77
CA ILE A 73 3.96 -10.89 18.74
C ILE A 73 4.94 -9.71 18.69
N TRP A 74 4.58 -8.57 19.29
CA TRP A 74 5.38 -7.35 19.37
C TRP A 74 5.95 -7.09 20.78
N GLU A 75 5.83 -8.04 21.70
CA GLU A 75 6.54 -7.97 22.98
C GLU A 75 8.04 -8.22 22.76
N ALA A 76 8.89 -7.26 23.15
CA ALA A 76 10.34 -7.32 22.91
C ALA A 76 11.06 -8.27 23.88
N THR A 77 10.60 -9.51 23.97
CA THR A 77 11.30 -10.56 24.71
C THR A 77 12.61 -10.95 24.01
N PRO A 78 13.60 -11.49 24.75
CA PRO A 78 14.83 -11.99 24.12
C PRO A 78 14.57 -13.01 23.01
N ASP A 79 13.56 -13.89 23.19
CA ASP A 79 13.19 -14.91 22.21
C ASP A 79 12.53 -14.31 20.98
N ASN A 80 11.53 -13.43 21.14
CA ASN A 80 10.88 -12.77 20.00
C ASN A 80 11.90 -12.01 19.14
N LEU A 81 12.80 -11.25 19.78
CA LEU A 81 13.85 -10.51 19.07
C LEU A 81 14.90 -11.43 18.43
N ARG A 82 15.20 -12.59 19.04
CA ARG A 82 16.08 -13.59 18.44
C ARG A 82 15.48 -14.18 17.17
N ILE A 83 14.18 -14.53 17.20
CA ILE A 83 13.49 -15.06 16.02
C ILE A 83 13.30 -13.97 14.96
N ALA A 84 13.06 -12.71 15.35
CA ALA A 84 13.00 -11.59 14.40
C ALA A 84 14.32 -11.41 13.64
N ARG A 85 15.47 -11.44 14.35
CA ARG A 85 16.80 -11.41 13.71
C ARG A 85 17.00 -12.60 12.78
N LYS A 86 16.62 -13.81 13.21
CA LYS A 86 16.70 -15.02 12.36
C LYS A 86 15.94 -14.85 11.06
N LEU A 87 14.70 -14.30 11.11
CA LEU A 87 13.91 -14.02 9.92
C LEU A 87 14.55 -12.95 9.04
N GLY A 88 15.04 -11.87 9.62
CA GLY A 88 15.79 -10.83 8.91
C GLY A 88 17.03 -11.38 8.19
N ASP A 89 17.82 -12.20 8.87
CA ASP A 89 19.00 -12.87 8.31
C ASP A 89 18.63 -13.82 7.17
N LEU A 90 17.54 -14.59 7.31
CA LEU A 90 17.03 -15.44 6.23
C LEU A 90 16.67 -14.62 4.98
N ILE A 91 15.86 -13.56 5.14
CA ILE A 91 15.44 -12.70 4.03
C ILE A 91 16.67 -12.07 3.35
N LYS A 92 17.64 -11.61 4.14
CA LYS A 92 18.90 -11.08 3.63
C LYS A 92 19.73 -12.12 2.89
N SER A 93 19.79 -13.38 3.39
CA SER A 93 20.48 -14.47 2.71
C SER A 93 19.87 -14.85 1.37
N LEU A 94 18.56 -14.62 1.20
CA LEU A 94 17.82 -14.76 -0.04
C LEU A 94 18.01 -13.56 -1.00
N GLY A 95 18.81 -12.56 -0.64
CA GLY A 95 19.09 -11.37 -1.44
C GLY A 95 17.94 -10.37 -1.45
N MET A 96 17.11 -10.37 -0.42
CA MET A 96 15.98 -9.48 -0.23
C MET A 96 16.13 -8.64 1.05
N LYS A 97 15.24 -7.64 1.22
CA LYS A 97 15.13 -6.76 2.39
C LYS A 97 13.69 -6.69 2.84
N ILE A 98 13.48 -6.37 4.13
CA ILE A 98 12.15 -6.03 4.65
C ILE A 98 11.92 -4.54 4.45
N ALA A 99 10.88 -4.18 3.70
CA ALA A 99 10.52 -2.79 3.45
C ALA A 99 9.82 -2.17 4.66
N CYS A 100 8.90 -2.90 5.26
CA CYS A 100 8.10 -2.46 6.39
C CYS A 100 7.50 -3.66 7.14
N THR A 101 6.97 -3.37 8.34
CA THR A 101 6.06 -4.28 9.06
C THR A 101 4.67 -3.67 9.06
N GLN A 102 3.65 -4.48 8.73
CA GLN A 102 2.29 -4.02 8.57
C GLN A 102 1.22 -5.06 8.96
N PRO A 103 -0.01 -4.59 9.19
CA PRO A 103 -0.41 -3.20 9.37
C PRO A 103 -0.52 -2.83 10.86
N LEU A 104 -0.24 -1.58 11.20
CA LEU A 104 -0.80 -0.98 12.42
C LEU A 104 -2.16 -0.37 12.07
N ARG A 105 -3.15 -0.62 12.90
CA ARG A 105 -4.53 -0.15 12.69
C ARG A 105 -5.05 0.49 13.97
N ILE A 106 -6.00 1.42 13.83
CA ILE A 106 -6.76 2.02 14.96
C ILE A 106 -5.82 2.66 15.98
N VAL A 107 -5.01 3.61 15.53
CA VAL A 107 -4.02 4.29 16.38
C VAL A 107 -4.37 5.75 16.60
N GLU A 108 -4.63 6.50 15.53
CA GLU A 108 -4.85 7.93 15.59
C GLU A 108 -6.34 8.30 15.77
N GLY A 109 -6.57 9.52 16.28
CA GLY A 109 -7.91 10.08 16.42
C GLY A 109 -8.72 9.50 17.57
N ILE A 110 -8.14 8.69 18.43
CA ILE A 110 -8.81 8.12 19.61
C ILE A 110 -9.05 9.22 20.62
N LYS A 111 -10.32 9.36 21.08
CA LYS A 111 -10.72 10.44 21.99
C LYS A 111 -10.43 10.13 23.46
N ASP A 112 -10.55 8.87 23.86
CA ASP A 112 -10.20 8.45 25.20
C ASP A 112 -8.68 8.47 25.40
N ALA A 113 -8.22 9.11 26.46
CA ALA A 113 -6.80 9.33 26.68
C ALA A 113 -6.05 8.06 27.07
N GLU A 114 -6.73 7.10 27.74
CA GLU A 114 -6.12 5.83 28.13
C GLU A 114 -6.00 4.91 26.89
N GLU A 115 -7.09 4.75 26.13
CA GLU A 115 -7.09 3.97 24.90
C GLU A 115 -6.04 4.53 23.90
N ARG A 116 -5.92 5.85 23.81
CA ARG A 116 -4.89 6.49 22.96
C ARG A 116 -3.48 6.13 23.41
N ARG A 117 -3.20 6.18 24.74
CA ARG A 117 -1.89 5.79 25.26
C ARG A 117 -1.56 4.33 24.95
N GLU A 118 -2.52 3.43 25.13
CA GLU A 118 -2.33 2.01 24.80
C GLU A 118 -2.08 1.82 23.29
N ALA A 119 -2.83 2.50 22.42
CA ALA A 119 -2.58 2.46 20.98
C ALA A 119 -1.16 2.95 20.60
N PHE A 120 -0.68 4.00 21.25
CA PHE A 120 0.68 4.52 21.01
C PHE A 120 1.76 3.57 21.54
N LYS A 121 1.50 2.86 22.64
CA LYS A 121 2.38 1.78 23.10
C LYS A 121 2.50 0.64 22.07
N LEU A 122 1.41 0.29 21.36
CA LEU A 122 1.47 -0.71 20.29
C LEU A 122 2.41 -0.28 19.15
N VAL A 123 2.48 1.02 18.86
CA VAL A 123 3.44 1.55 17.88
C VAL A 123 4.86 1.41 18.40
N SER A 124 5.14 1.89 19.61
CA SER A 124 6.49 1.85 20.18
C SER A 124 7.02 0.44 20.42
N LYS A 125 6.16 -0.55 20.71
CA LYS A 125 6.53 -1.97 20.78
C LYS A 125 7.19 -2.48 19.49
N ARG A 126 6.89 -1.91 18.33
CA ARG A 126 7.49 -2.31 17.05
C ARG A 126 8.92 -1.82 16.88
N PHE A 127 9.33 -0.74 17.53
CA PHE A 127 10.63 -0.10 17.28
C PHE A 127 11.84 -1.03 17.48
N PRO A 128 11.94 -1.85 18.55
CA PRO A 128 13.02 -2.84 18.67
C PRO A 128 13.05 -3.87 17.53
N PHE A 129 11.88 -4.24 17.02
CA PHE A 129 11.76 -5.17 15.90
C PHE A 129 12.19 -4.57 14.58
N MET A 130 12.02 -3.24 14.37
CA MET A 130 12.57 -2.57 13.19
C MET A 130 14.08 -2.78 13.10
N ARG A 131 14.79 -2.73 14.24
CA ARG A 131 16.22 -3.05 14.30
C ARG A 131 16.52 -4.53 14.04
N ALA A 132 15.70 -5.41 14.62
CA ALA A 132 15.87 -6.85 14.45
C ALA A 132 15.63 -7.32 13.01
N PHE A 133 14.72 -6.65 12.29
CA PHE A 133 14.40 -6.91 10.89
C PHE A 133 15.25 -6.13 9.89
N ASP A 134 16.13 -5.23 10.34
CA ASP A 134 16.91 -4.32 9.50
C ASP A 134 16.02 -3.46 8.57
N THR A 135 14.95 -2.89 9.13
CA THR A 135 14.04 -1.96 8.44
C THR A 135 13.82 -0.69 9.25
N ASP A 136 13.40 0.39 8.61
CA ASP A 136 13.16 1.68 9.27
C ASP A 136 11.70 2.16 9.18
N LEU A 137 10.82 1.42 8.50
CA LEU A 137 9.46 1.87 8.22
C LEU A 137 8.41 1.09 9.02
N VAL A 138 7.71 1.80 9.90
CA VAL A 138 6.47 1.33 10.53
C VAL A 138 5.30 1.77 9.66
N PHE A 139 4.55 0.79 9.15
CA PHE A 139 3.41 1.01 8.28
C PHE A 139 2.13 1.12 9.11
N MET A 140 1.47 2.26 9.05
CA MET A 140 0.23 2.55 9.77
C MET A 140 -0.91 2.87 8.80
N CYS A 141 -2.03 2.16 8.94
CA CYS A 141 -3.26 2.47 8.24
C CYS A 141 -4.07 3.54 8.97
N ALA A 142 -4.73 4.40 8.21
CA ALA A 142 -5.71 5.33 8.73
C ALA A 142 -6.81 4.62 9.52
N ASN A 143 -7.28 5.25 10.60
CA ASN A 143 -8.33 4.69 11.44
C ASN A 143 -9.62 4.50 10.65
N VAL A 144 -10.15 3.27 10.69
CA VAL A 144 -11.36 2.88 9.95
C VAL A 144 -12.63 2.98 10.77
N HIS A 145 -12.54 3.19 12.07
CA HIS A 145 -13.72 3.29 12.92
C HIS A 145 -14.54 4.54 12.59
N ASN A 146 -15.84 4.34 12.42
CA ASN A 146 -16.78 5.40 12.07
C ASN A 146 -17.81 5.63 13.22
N ASN A 147 -17.36 5.59 14.46
CA ASN A 147 -18.17 5.78 15.66
C ASN A 147 -17.74 7.01 16.46
N SER A 148 -18.40 7.24 17.59
CA SER A 148 -18.17 8.42 18.45
C SER A 148 -16.86 8.37 19.24
N THR A 149 -16.16 7.21 19.32
CA THR A 149 -14.94 7.05 20.12
C THR A 149 -13.71 7.62 19.41
N VAL A 150 -13.80 7.88 18.10
CA VAL A 150 -12.72 8.42 17.28
C VAL A 150 -13.10 9.71 16.59
N THR A 151 -12.12 10.45 16.11
CA THR A 151 -12.29 11.68 15.33
C THR A 151 -11.42 11.66 14.07
N ALA A 152 -11.91 12.30 13.01
CA ALA A 152 -11.13 12.61 11.82
C ALA A 152 -10.69 14.10 11.77
N ASP A 153 -10.81 14.82 12.89
CA ASP A 153 -10.33 16.21 12.95
C ASP A 153 -8.85 16.30 12.59
N LEU A 154 -8.52 17.09 11.58
CA LEU A 154 -7.17 17.19 11.03
C LEU A 154 -6.13 17.62 12.07
N LYS A 155 -6.51 18.52 13.01
CA LYS A 155 -5.59 18.99 14.05
C LYS A 155 -5.28 17.89 15.07
N VAL A 156 -6.28 17.07 15.38
CA VAL A 156 -6.10 15.95 16.32
C VAL A 156 -5.26 14.86 15.67
N VAL A 157 -5.64 14.39 14.49
CA VAL A 157 -4.94 13.32 13.79
C VAL A 157 -3.52 13.75 13.40
N GLY A 158 -3.33 14.97 12.92
CA GLY A 158 -2.00 15.51 12.61
C GLY A 158 -1.09 15.58 13.83
N ARG A 159 -1.61 16.01 14.99
CA ARG A 159 -0.86 15.99 16.26
C ARG A 159 -0.51 14.58 16.69
N ASP A 160 -1.42 13.61 16.53
CA ASP A 160 -1.17 12.21 16.85
C ASP A 160 -0.01 11.64 16.02
N LEU A 161 0.01 11.90 14.70
CA LEU A 161 1.12 11.50 13.85
C LEU A 161 2.42 12.22 14.19
N ALA A 162 2.35 13.51 14.58
CA ALA A 162 3.53 14.23 15.02
C ALA A 162 4.15 13.59 16.26
N GLU A 163 3.34 13.25 17.26
CA GLU A 163 3.79 12.59 18.49
C GLU A 163 4.39 11.21 18.19
N LEU A 164 3.78 10.41 17.30
CA LEU A 164 4.33 9.13 16.87
C LEU A 164 5.67 9.29 16.15
N GLY A 165 5.80 10.32 15.31
CA GLY A 165 7.07 10.69 14.67
C GLY A 165 8.15 11.06 15.69
N ASP A 166 7.79 11.85 16.70
CA ASP A 166 8.70 12.24 17.80
C ASP A 166 9.13 11.01 18.61
N MET A 167 8.20 10.11 18.97
CA MET A 167 8.53 8.85 19.68
C MET A 167 9.50 7.97 18.88
N ALA A 168 9.32 7.88 17.56
CA ALA A 168 10.21 7.13 16.67
C ALA A 168 11.62 7.78 16.58
N ALA A 169 11.67 9.11 16.58
CA ALA A 169 12.92 9.87 16.59
C ALA A 169 13.68 9.73 17.93
N ASP A 170 12.95 9.80 19.05
CA ASP A 170 13.54 9.63 20.39
C ASP A 170 14.09 8.22 20.58
N PHE A 171 13.38 7.20 20.09
CA PHE A 171 13.89 5.83 20.09
C PHE A 171 15.20 5.73 19.29
N ALA A 172 15.21 6.22 18.04
CA ALA A 172 16.40 6.20 17.17
C ALA A 172 17.59 6.95 17.79
N LYS A 173 17.33 8.04 18.51
CA LYS A 173 18.37 8.76 19.23
C LYS A 173 18.90 7.98 20.43
N SER A 174 18.04 7.26 21.15
CA SER A 174 18.41 6.50 22.34
C SER A 174 19.20 5.23 22.04
N ASP A 175 18.89 4.57 20.91
CA ASP A 175 19.58 3.34 20.50
C ASP A 175 20.76 3.59 19.55
N GLY A 176 20.95 4.84 19.08
CA GLY A 176 22.00 5.23 18.14
C GLY A 176 21.84 4.69 16.72
N GLY A 177 20.67 4.17 16.39
CA GLY A 177 20.36 3.62 15.07
C GLY A 177 19.82 4.66 14.08
N PRO A 178 19.52 4.23 12.83
CA PRO A 178 18.90 5.09 11.81
C PRO A 178 17.55 5.64 12.27
N MET A 179 17.14 6.80 11.73
CA MET A 179 15.81 7.37 11.97
C MET A 179 14.71 6.38 11.58
N LEU A 180 13.78 6.11 12.49
CA LEU A 180 12.59 5.36 12.19
C LEU A 180 11.53 6.26 11.56
N LYS A 181 10.80 5.72 10.61
CA LYS A 181 9.77 6.39 9.82
C LYS A 181 8.39 5.88 10.19
N ILE A 182 7.42 6.76 10.22
CA ILE A 182 6.00 6.45 10.34
C ILE A 182 5.36 6.71 8.97
N GLY A 183 4.93 5.65 8.30
CA GLY A 183 4.20 5.74 7.04
C GLY A 183 2.70 5.68 7.29
N TYR A 184 1.93 6.58 6.67
CA TYR A 184 0.48 6.69 6.85
C TYR A 184 -0.25 6.38 5.56
N GLU A 185 -1.11 5.36 5.58
CA GLU A 185 -1.92 4.89 4.46
C GLU A 185 -3.39 5.26 4.64
N GLY A 186 -4.01 5.88 3.63
CA GLY A 186 -5.46 6.01 3.54
C GLY A 186 -6.11 4.76 3.01
N LEU A 187 -7.10 4.23 3.72
CA LEU A 187 -7.88 3.07 3.27
C LEU A 187 -9.18 3.53 2.60
N SER A 188 -9.54 2.92 1.46
CA SER A 188 -10.73 3.28 0.66
C SER A 188 -12.05 3.21 1.44
N TRP A 189 -12.09 2.49 2.54
CA TRP A 189 -13.25 2.42 3.46
C TRP A 189 -13.03 3.17 4.79
N GLY A 190 -11.92 3.89 4.91
CA GLY A 190 -11.61 4.70 6.09
C GLY A 190 -12.24 6.10 6.01
N ARG A 191 -12.16 6.85 7.12
CA ARG A 191 -12.61 8.25 7.14
C ARG A 191 -11.75 9.18 6.28
N ARG A 192 -10.46 8.82 6.09
CA ARG A 192 -9.52 9.50 5.21
C ARG A 192 -9.19 8.57 4.06
N ASN A 193 -10.17 8.47 3.15
CA ASN A 193 -10.17 7.49 2.08
C ASN A 193 -9.61 8.01 0.75
N THR A 194 -9.16 9.26 0.68
CA THR A 194 -8.51 9.83 -0.49
C THR A 194 -7.02 10.07 -0.21
N TRP A 195 -6.19 10.01 -1.24
CA TRP A 195 -4.78 10.37 -1.14
C TRP A 195 -4.58 11.79 -0.59
N SER A 196 -5.42 12.74 -1.01
CA SER A 196 -5.34 14.13 -0.57
C SER A 196 -5.64 14.29 0.92
N SER A 197 -6.65 13.58 1.45
CA SER A 197 -6.99 13.63 2.86
C SER A 197 -5.90 13.00 3.75
N SER A 198 -5.21 11.97 3.26
CA SER A 198 -4.05 11.37 3.94
C SER A 198 -2.83 12.29 3.88
N TRP A 199 -2.60 12.92 2.74
CA TRP A 199 -1.53 13.91 2.59
C TRP A 199 -1.70 15.12 3.50
N GLU A 200 -2.94 15.61 3.69
CA GLU A 200 -3.24 16.67 4.66
C GLU A 200 -2.79 16.31 6.07
N VAL A 201 -2.99 15.06 6.49
CA VAL A 201 -2.56 14.58 7.82
C VAL A 201 -1.03 14.58 7.92
N VAL A 202 -0.33 14.05 6.93
CA VAL A 202 1.15 14.05 6.89
C VAL A 202 1.69 15.47 6.94
N ARG A 203 1.08 16.39 6.20
CA ARG A 203 1.44 17.83 6.26
C ARG A 203 1.17 18.46 7.63
N ALA A 204 0.04 18.11 8.24
CA ALA A 204 -0.34 18.64 9.56
C ALA A 204 0.56 18.09 10.68
N ALA A 205 1.08 16.89 10.53
CA ALA A 205 2.06 16.32 11.45
C ALA A 205 3.39 17.09 11.44
N ASP A 206 3.80 17.62 10.30
CA ASP A 206 5.00 18.44 10.11
C ASP A 206 6.26 17.81 10.74
N ARG A 207 6.52 16.55 10.43
CA ARG A 207 7.69 15.80 10.90
C ARG A 207 8.49 15.22 9.73
N PRO A 208 9.85 15.29 9.77
CA PRO A 208 10.69 14.78 8.68
C PRO A 208 10.51 13.27 8.48
N ASN A 209 10.22 12.52 9.53
CA ASN A 209 10.08 11.08 9.56
C ASN A 209 8.61 10.59 9.54
N VAL A 210 7.68 11.46 9.16
CA VAL A 210 6.28 11.10 8.86
C VAL A 210 6.05 11.30 7.37
N GLY A 211 5.48 10.30 6.68
CA GLY A 211 5.25 10.32 5.25
C GLY A 211 4.06 9.47 4.82
N LEU A 212 3.75 9.52 3.53
CA LEU A 212 2.67 8.73 2.93
C LEU A 212 3.11 7.30 2.63
N ILE A 213 2.16 6.39 2.74
CA ILE A 213 2.13 5.14 2.01
C ILE A 213 1.04 5.26 0.97
N VAL A 214 1.38 4.93 -0.26
CA VAL A 214 0.48 5.00 -1.40
C VAL A 214 0.14 3.57 -1.82
N ASP A 215 -1.13 3.23 -1.83
CA ASP A 215 -1.64 1.98 -2.42
C ASP A 215 -2.55 2.34 -3.61
N SER A 216 -2.20 1.87 -4.80
CA SER A 216 -2.97 2.12 -6.01
C SER A 216 -4.39 1.58 -5.91
N PHE A 217 -4.58 0.43 -5.23
CA PHE A 217 -5.92 -0.12 -5.01
C PHE A 217 -6.79 0.85 -4.20
N ASN A 218 -6.28 1.39 -3.09
CA ASN A 218 -7.06 2.29 -2.24
C ASN A 218 -7.43 3.60 -2.95
N ILE A 219 -6.55 4.14 -3.81
CA ILE A 219 -6.88 5.31 -4.63
C ILE A 219 -7.97 4.96 -5.65
N LEU A 220 -7.77 3.87 -6.39
CA LEU A 220 -8.66 3.50 -7.49
C LEU A 220 -10.02 2.96 -7.01
N ALA A 221 -10.08 2.37 -5.82
CA ALA A 221 -11.33 1.94 -5.19
C ALA A 221 -12.24 3.11 -4.77
N VAL A 222 -11.73 4.35 -4.80
CA VAL A 222 -12.51 5.57 -4.51
C VAL A 222 -12.73 6.39 -5.77
N GLU A 223 -11.72 6.50 -6.63
CA GLU A 223 -11.73 7.45 -7.76
C GLU A 223 -12.10 6.80 -9.09
N TRP A 224 -12.08 5.47 -9.19
CA TRP A 224 -12.38 4.72 -10.41
C TRP A 224 -13.48 3.69 -10.23
N ALA A 225 -13.37 2.83 -9.20
CA ALA A 225 -14.14 1.61 -9.08
C ALA A 225 -15.32 1.72 -8.11
N ASP A 226 -16.42 1.07 -8.49
CA ASP A 226 -17.55 0.76 -7.62
C ASP A 226 -18.03 -0.67 -7.92
N PRO A 227 -17.57 -1.68 -7.16
CA PRO A 227 -17.86 -3.08 -7.43
C PRO A 227 -19.35 -3.43 -7.34
N TYR A 228 -20.18 -2.56 -6.77
CA TYR A 228 -21.61 -2.76 -6.61
C TYR A 228 -22.46 -2.09 -7.70
N ASN A 229 -21.84 -1.28 -8.58
CA ASN A 229 -22.53 -0.50 -9.58
C ASN A 229 -22.55 -1.21 -10.94
N MET A 230 -23.53 -2.10 -11.13
CA MET A 230 -23.72 -2.81 -12.40
C MET A 230 -24.03 -1.85 -13.56
N ALA A 231 -24.84 -0.82 -13.32
CA ALA A 231 -25.27 0.10 -14.36
C ALA A 231 -24.08 0.88 -14.98
N LEU A 232 -23.01 1.02 -14.23
CA LEU A 232 -21.79 1.70 -14.68
C LEU A 232 -20.60 0.75 -14.87
N HIS A 233 -20.86 -0.55 -15.04
CA HIS A 233 -19.83 -1.57 -15.28
C HIS A 233 -18.69 -1.54 -14.22
N GLY A 234 -19.07 -1.49 -12.95
CA GLY A 234 -18.12 -1.49 -11.82
C GLY A 234 -17.33 -0.18 -11.67
N ARG A 235 -17.78 0.92 -12.26
CA ARG A 235 -17.12 2.25 -12.18
C ARG A 235 -17.95 3.25 -11.39
N VAL A 236 -17.28 4.29 -10.92
CA VAL A 236 -17.91 5.45 -10.27
C VAL A 236 -18.58 6.36 -11.32
N TYR A 237 -18.04 6.44 -12.54
CA TYR A 237 -18.51 7.30 -13.63
C TYR A 237 -19.08 6.50 -14.80
N PRO A 238 -20.02 7.08 -15.58
CA PRO A 238 -20.76 6.33 -16.61
C PRO A 238 -19.92 5.92 -17.82
N SER A 239 -18.82 6.62 -18.10
CA SER A 239 -17.94 6.24 -19.21
C SER A 239 -16.48 6.18 -18.79
N VAL A 240 -15.68 5.42 -19.54
CA VAL A 240 -14.21 5.36 -19.36
C VAL A 240 -13.59 6.73 -19.54
N GLU A 241 -14.09 7.51 -20.50
CA GLU A 241 -13.63 8.86 -20.82
C GLU A 241 -13.81 9.80 -19.63
N GLU A 242 -14.98 9.80 -19.01
CA GLU A 242 -15.28 10.63 -17.84
C GLU A 242 -14.49 10.17 -16.61
N ALA A 243 -14.45 8.87 -16.37
CA ALA A 243 -13.69 8.28 -15.27
C ALA A 243 -12.19 8.62 -15.37
N LEU A 244 -11.57 8.43 -16.55
CA LEU A 244 -10.17 8.79 -16.76
C LEU A 244 -9.92 10.29 -16.66
N LYS A 245 -10.84 11.12 -17.17
CA LYS A 245 -10.71 12.57 -17.05
C LYS A 245 -10.64 13.01 -15.59
N VAL A 246 -11.54 12.52 -14.75
CA VAL A 246 -11.56 12.88 -13.32
C VAL A 246 -10.34 12.32 -12.59
N LEU A 247 -10.01 11.06 -12.81
CA LEU A 247 -8.84 10.41 -12.23
C LEU A 247 -7.54 11.16 -12.60
N CYS A 248 -7.34 11.47 -13.89
CA CYS A 248 -6.12 12.15 -14.34
C CYS A 248 -5.99 13.57 -13.79
N LEU A 249 -7.10 14.29 -13.57
CA LEU A 249 -7.07 15.58 -12.88
C LEU A 249 -6.65 15.44 -11.41
N SER A 250 -7.17 14.43 -10.70
CA SER A 250 -6.77 14.12 -9.33
C SER A 250 -5.28 13.75 -9.26
N LEU A 251 -4.83 12.86 -10.14
CA LEU A 251 -3.45 12.41 -10.19
C LEU A 251 -2.47 13.52 -10.61
N ALA A 252 -2.88 14.44 -11.49
CA ALA A 252 -2.09 15.62 -11.82
C ALA A 252 -1.90 16.54 -10.59
N SER A 253 -2.95 16.69 -9.77
CA SER A 253 -2.83 17.37 -8.49
C SER A 253 -1.89 16.64 -7.53
N PHE A 254 -1.96 15.31 -7.46
CA PHE A 254 -1.02 14.49 -6.67
C PHE A 254 0.44 14.77 -7.08
N ALA A 255 0.75 14.67 -8.38
CA ALA A 255 2.10 14.87 -8.93
C ALA A 255 2.73 16.22 -8.57
N THR A 256 1.89 17.26 -8.45
CA THR A 256 2.35 18.63 -8.15
C THR A 256 2.31 18.98 -6.67
N THR A 257 1.68 18.15 -5.84
CA THR A 257 1.44 18.46 -4.42
C THR A 257 2.26 17.58 -3.48
N VAL A 258 2.47 16.30 -3.83
CA VAL A 258 3.16 15.32 -2.97
C VAL A 258 4.63 15.20 -3.38
N PRO A 259 5.58 15.57 -2.52
CA PRO A 259 7.01 15.34 -2.78
C PRO A 259 7.34 13.84 -2.76
N GLY A 260 8.16 13.36 -3.71
CA GLY A 260 8.52 11.95 -3.80
C GLY A 260 9.28 11.41 -2.58
N ASP A 261 10.03 12.25 -1.87
CA ASP A 261 10.75 11.92 -0.64
C ASP A 261 9.81 11.80 0.59
N LYS A 262 8.55 12.25 0.45
CA LYS A 262 7.48 12.04 1.43
C LYS A 262 6.61 10.83 1.14
N ILE A 263 6.83 10.15 0.04
CA ILE A 263 6.26 8.81 -0.22
C ILE A 263 7.26 7.78 0.31
N TYR A 264 6.91 7.11 1.40
CA TYR A 264 7.81 6.15 2.04
C TYR A 264 7.67 4.74 1.48
N PHE A 265 6.50 4.44 0.95
CA PHE A 265 6.23 3.14 0.37
C PHE A 265 5.14 3.23 -0.69
N PHE A 266 5.26 2.41 -1.74
CA PHE A 266 4.27 2.35 -2.81
C PHE A 266 3.86 0.90 -3.08
N GLN A 267 2.54 0.66 -2.93
CA GLN A 267 1.92 -0.62 -3.20
C GLN A 267 1.05 -0.57 -4.45
N VAL A 268 1.05 -1.67 -5.19
CA VAL A 268 0.26 -1.83 -6.41
C VAL A 268 -0.61 -3.08 -6.29
N GLY A 269 -1.88 -2.89 -6.57
CA GLY A 269 -2.87 -3.94 -6.73
C GLY A 269 -3.92 -3.50 -7.73
N ASP A 270 -4.28 -4.39 -8.66
CA ASP A 270 -5.45 -4.29 -9.53
C ASP A 270 -6.64 -4.98 -8.84
N ALA A 271 -7.79 -5.02 -9.46
CA ALA A 271 -8.95 -5.70 -8.91
C ALA A 271 -9.83 -6.32 -9.98
N GLU A 272 -10.52 -7.37 -9.58
CA GLU A 272 -11.51 -8.07 -10.37
C GLU A 272 -12.76 -7.22 -10.55
N LEU A 273 -13.21 -7.09 -11.81
CA LEU A 273 -14.54 -6.63 -12.14
C LEU A 273 -15.52 -7.75 -11.78
N VAL A 274 -16.10 -7.67 -10.59
CA VAL A 274 -17.04 -8.66 -10.07
C VAL A 274 -18.43 -8.47 -10.67
N ASP A 275 -19.20 -9.54 -10.73
CA ASP A 275 -20.63 -9.47 -11.09
C ASP A 275 -21.46 -9.05 -9.85
N PRO A 276 -22.08 -7.86 -9.83
CA PRO A 276 -22.88 -7.41 -8.68
C PRO A 276 -24.12 -8.26 -8.41
N ARG A 277 -24.50 -9.18 -9.31
CA ARG A 277 -25.57 -10.16 -9.04
C ARG A 277 -25.10 -11.25 -8.08
N GLU A 278 -23.83 -11.60 -8.13
CA GLU A 278 -23.19 -12.64 -7.32
C GLU A 278 -22.46 -12.03 -6.12
N PHE A 279 -21.71 -10.96 -6.34
CA PHE A 279 -20.97 -10.24 -5.31
C PHE A 279 -21.86 -9.17 -4.65
N LYS A 280 -22.22 -9.38 -3.38
CA LYS A 280 -23.13 -8.49 -2.63
C LYS A 280 -22.38 -7.71 -1.55
N ALA A 281 -22.83 -6.49 -1.31
CA ALA A 281 -22.37 -5.73 -0.17
C ALA A 281 -22.70 -6.46 1.14
N PRO A 282 -21.84 -6.34 2.16
CA PRO A 282 -22.11 -6.88 3.49
C PRO A 282 -23.44 -6.37 4.04
N THR A 283 -24.20 -7.24 4.69
CA THR A 283 -25.44 -6.86 5.38
C THR A 283 -25.17 -6.38 6.81
N ASP A 284 -24.02 -6.72 7.36
CA ASP A 284 -23.54 -6.25 8.66
C ASP A 284 -23.02 -4.81 8.52
N PRO A 285 -23.61 -3.81 9.19
CA PRO A 285 -23.21 -2.41 9.10
C PRO A 285 -21.81 -2.13 9.68
N ASP A 286 -21.27 -3.02 10.49
CA ASP A 286 -19.95 -2.90 11.06
C ASP A 286 -18.84 -3.35 10.08
N ILE A 287 -19.21 -4.01 8.98
CA ILE A 287 -18.30 -4.41 7.91
C ILE A 287 -18.33 -3.37 6.80
N PRO A 288 -17.22 -2.63 6.55
CA PRO A 288 -17.16 -1.67 5.45
C PRO A 288 -17.44 -2.33 4.10
N ALA A 289 -18.26 -1.68 3.26
CA ALA A 289 -18.73 -2.25 2.00
C ALA A 289 -17.59 -2.73 1.08
N LEU A 290 -16.52 -1.97 0.94
CA LEU A 290 -15.38 -2.31 0.08
C LEU A 290 -14.42 -3.36 0.69
N LEU A 291 -14.53 -3.67 1.98
CA LEU A 291 -13.60 -4.57 2.66
C LEU A 291 -13.59 -6.00 2.08
N PRO A 292 -14.74 -6.67 1.83
CA PRO A 292 -14.74 -8.01 1.22
C PRO A 292 -14.10 -8.02 -0.17
N TRP A 293 -14.38 -7.00 -0.99
CA TRP A 293 -13.78 -6.88 -2.31
C TRP A 293 -12.26 -6.69 -2.22
N SER A 294 -11.81 -5.81 -1.36
CA SER A 294 -10.38 -5.60 -1.11
C SER A 294 -9.66 -6.87 -0.61
N ARG A 295 -10.35 -7.70 0.20
CA ARG A 295 -9.74 -8.88 0.84
C ARG A 295 -9.85 -10.17 0.03
N GLY A 296 -10.69 -10.21 -1.01
CA GLY A 296 -10.92 -11.41 -1.80
C GLY A 296 -10.69 -11.27 -3.30
N HIS A 297 -10.71 -10.06 -3.85
CA HIS A 297 -10.79 -9.80 -5.28
C HIS A 297 -9.71 -8.87 -5.83
N ARG A 298 -8.64 -8.60 -5.08
CA ARG A 298 -7.45 -7.94 -5.66
C ARG A 298 -6.77 -8.88 -6.64
N LEU A 299 -6.21 -8.32 -7.69
CA LEU A 299 -5.45 -9.02 -8.74
C LEU A 299 -4.07 -8.41 -8.89
N PHE A 300 -3.15 -9.18 -9.45
CA PHE A 300 -1.91 -8.61 -9.94
C PHE A 300 -2.19 -7.71 -11.15
N PRO A 301 -1.36 -6.66 -11.38
CA PRO A 301 -1.56 -5.75 -12.50
C PRO A 301 -1.74 -6.48 -13.82
N PHE A 302 -2.73 -6.07 -14.61
CA PHE A 302 -3.01 -6.59 -15.95
C PHE A 302 -3.39 -8.08 -16.04
N GLU A 303 -3.89 -8.70 -14.97
CA GLU A 303 -4.52 -10.02 -15.06
C GLU A 303 -5.90 -9.94 -15.74
N ASN A 304 -5.94 -9.42 -16.98
CA ASN A 304 -7.16 -9.15 -17.74
C ASN A 304 -8.05 -10.39 -17.91
N SER A 305 -7.44 -11.57 -18.09
CA SER A 305 -8.18 -12.85 -18.19
C SER A 305 -8.93 -13.22 -16.90
N LYS A 306 -8.58 -12.58 -15.78
CA LYS A 306 -9.22 -12.71 -14.47
C LYS A 306 -10.13 -11.52 -14.14
N GLY A 307 -10.31 -10.58 -15.06
CA GLY A 307 -11.15 -9.41 -14.86
C GLY A 307 -10.47 -8.18 -14.29
N ALA A 308 -9.13 -8.09 -14.34
CA ALA A 308 -8.40 -6.88 -13.95
C ALA A 308 -8.83 -5.68 -14.81
N TYR A 309 -9.22 -4.55 -14.16
CA TYR A 309 -9.79 -3.42 -14.89
C TYR A 309 -9.38 -2.04 -14.36
N MET A 310 -8.65 -1.98 -13.26
CA MET A 310 -8.22 -0.70 -12.69
C MET A 310 -7.05 -0.10 -13.45
N PRO A 311 -7.02 1.23 -13.70
CA PRO A 311 -5.94 1.91 -14.41
C PRO A 311 -4.71 2.15 -13.50
N VAL A 312 -4.12 1.07 -13.00
CA VAL A 312 -3.00 1.08 -12.05
C VAL A 312 -1.75 1.76 -12.60
N GLU A 313 -1.57 1.72 -13.93
CA GLU A 313 -0.48 2.34 -14.65
C GLU A 313 -0.48 3.88 -14.51
N PHE A 314 -1.66 4.51 -14.44
CA PHE A 314 -1.76 5.95 -14.26
C PHE A 314 -1.33 6.39 -12.86
N VAL A 315 -1.72 5.63 -11.83
CA VAL A 315 -1.27 5.89 -10.46
C VAL A 315 0.23 5.69 -10.33
N ALA A 316 0.74 4.56 -10.85
CA ALA A 316 2.16 4.25 -10.78
C ALA A 316 3.02 5.29 -11.52
N ALA A 317 2.60 5.72 -12.72
CA ALA A 317 3.28 6.76 -13.47
C ALA A 317 3.40 8.06 -12.67
N VAL A 318 2.31 8.49 -12.02
CA VAL A 318 2.31 9.71 -11.23
C VAL A 318 3.16 9.59 -9.98
N VAL A 319 3.11 8.47 -9.26
CA VAL A 319 3.98 8.22 -8.10
C VAL A 319 5.46 8.32 -8.50
N LEU A 320 5.84 7.71 -9.62
CA LEU A 320 7.22 7.80 -10.13
C LEU A 320 7.57 9.23 -10.58
N ALA A 321 6.62 9.96 -11.18
CA ALA A 321 6.81 11.34 -11.62
C ALA A 321 7.11 12.30 -10.45
N THR A 322 6.68 12.00 -9.22
CA THR A 322 7.07 12.78 -8.02
C THR A 322 8.56 12.66 -7.67
N GLY A 323 9.27 11.71 -8.26
CA GLY A 323 10.64 11.38 -7.90
C GLY A 323 10.78 10.29 -6.82
N TYR A 324 9.74 9.51 -6.57
CA TYR A 324 9.78 8.37 -5.66
C TYR A 324 10.87 7.36 -6.05
N GLN A 325 11.72 6.95 -5.09
CA GLN A 325 12.87 6.08 -5.30
C GLN A 325 12.76 4.71 -4.58
N GLY A 326 11.70 4.51 -3.78
CA GLY A 326 11.50 3.26 -3.06
C GLY A 326 11.05 2.11 -3.97
N PRO A 327 10.80 0.91 -3.40
CA PRO A 327 10.33 -0.25 -4.16
C PRO A 327 8.90 -0.06 -4.67
N ILE A 328 8.58 -0.73 -5.79
CA ILE A 328 7.21 -0.95 -6.23
C ILE A 328 6.79 -2.32 -5.71
N SER A 329 5.91 -2.35 -4.71
CA SER A 329 5.52 -3.58 -4.03
C SER A 329 4.11 -4.01 -4.39
N LEU A 330 3.86 -5.30 -4.45
CA LEU A 330 2.54 -5.87 -4.71
C LEU A 330 1.81 -6.17 -3.41
N GLU A 331 0.60 -5.63 -3.27
CA GLU A 331 -0.32 -6.01 -2.22
C GLU A 331 -1.61 -6.56 -2.80
N VAL A 332 -1.68 -7.88 -2.89
CA VAL A 332 -2.79 -8.61 -3.49
C VAL A 332 -3.40 -9.57 -2.48
N PHE A 333 -4.68 -9.39 -2.22
CA PHE A 333 -5.52 -10.28 -1.42
C PHE A 333 -6.56 -10.90 -2.34
N ASN A 334 -6.43 -12.19 -2.60
CA ASN A 334 -7.28 -12.91 -3.52
C ASN A 334 -7.65 -14.28 -2.93
N GLU A 335 -8.86 -14.75 -3.22
CA GLU A 335 -9.33 -16.06 -2.72
C GLU A 335 -8.45 -17.22 -3.18
N SER A 336 -7.78 -17.09 -4.34
CA SER A 336 -6.84 -18.10 -4.83
C SER A 336 -5.66 -18.37 -3.88
N LEU A 337 -5.30 -17.41 -3.02
CA LEU A 337 -4.28 -17.56 -1.98
C LEU A 337 -4.70 -18.54 -0.87
N ASN A 338 -5.99 -18.85 -0.77
CA ASN A 338 -6.55 -19.79 0.21
C ASN A 338 -6.52 -21.25 -0.26
N GLN A 339 -6.12 -21.51 -1.48
CA GLN A 339 -5.96 -22.88 -1.99
C GLN A 339 -4.83 -23.59 -1.24
N GLY A 340 -4.91 -24.91 -1.14
CA GLY A 340 -3.84 -25.72 -0.56
C GLY A 340 -2.78 -26.07 -1.62
N GLY A 341 -1.59 -26.38 -1.14
CA GLY A 341 -0.48 -26.87 -1.99
C GLY A 341 0.75 -25.97 -1.98
N ASP A 342 1.90 -26.59 -2.11
CA ASP A 342 3.20 -25.91 -2.02
C ASP A 342 3.49 -25.00 -3.22
N GLN A 343 2.79 -25.21 -4.36
CA GLN A 343 2.94 -24.42 -5.57
C GLN A 343 2.35 -22.99 -5.47
N ILE A 344 1.43 -22.74 -4.53
CA ILE A 344 0.69 -21.48 -4.44
C ILE A 344 1.63 -20.27 -4.36
N ALA A 345 2.66 -20.35 -3.52
CA ALA A 345 3.61 -19.26 -3.37
C ALA A 345 4.38 -18.97 -4.66
N ALA A 346 4.84 -20.00 -5.35
CA ALA A 346 5.60 -19.87 -6.59
C ALA A 346 4.72 -19.32 -7.74
N GLU A 347 3.47 -19.80 -7.84
CA GLU A 347 2.51 -19.33 -8.85
C GLU A 347 2.19 -17.85 -8.65
N HIS A 348 1.89 -17.43 -7.40
CA HIS A 348 1.55 -16.03 -7.11
C HIS A 348 2.77 -15.13 -7.26
N ALA A 349 3.96 -15.55 -6.82
CA ALA A 349 5.19 -14.80 -7.04
C ALA A 349 5.45 -14.57 -8.53
N GLN A 350 5.29 -15.60 -9.37
CA GLN A 350 5.49 -15.49 -10.82
C GLN A 350 4.43 -14.61 -11.49
N ARG A 351 3.16 -14.77 -11.15
CA ARG A 351 2.07 -13.90 -11.65
C ARG A 351 2.35 -12.43 -11.33
N GLY A 352 2.76 -12.17 -10.11
CA GLY A 352 3.08 -10.81 -9.67
C GLY A 352 4.24 -10.18 -10.43
N VAL A 353 5.34 -10.91 -10.65
CA VAL A 353 6.49 -10.42 -11.46
C VAL A 353 6.07 -10.09 -12.88
N VAL A 354 5.27 -10.95 -13.51
CA VAL A 354 4.75 -10.71 -14.87
C VAL A 354 3.93 -9.41 -14.90
N GLY A 355 3.06 -9.21 -13.88
CA GLY A 355 2.27 -7.97 -13.74
C GLY A 355 3.15 -6.72 -13.58
N LEU A 356 4.20 -6.77 -12.76
CA LEU A 356 5.12 -5.65 -12.56
C LEU A 356 5.96 -5.36 -13.80
N GLN A 357 6.43 -6.38 -14.53
CA GLN A 357 7.14 -6.21 -15.79
C GLN A 357 6.24 -5.52 -16.82
N LYS A 358 4.99 -5.96 -16.94
CA LYS A 358 4.00 -5.33 -17.81
C LYS A 358 3.70 -3.90 -17.41
N LEU A 359 3.57 -3.63 -16.11
CA LEU A 359 3.39 -2.28 -15.57
C LEU A 359 4.54 -1.37 -15.98
N ALA A 360 5.79 -1.84 -15.87
CA ALA A 360 6.97 -1.09 -16.26
C ALA A 360 6.98 -0.75 -17.77
N GLU A 361 6.60 -1.72 -18.63
CA GLU A 361 6.47 -1.50 -20.07
C GLU A 361 5.42 -0.45 -20.39
N VAL A 362 4.22 -0.55 -19.78
CA VAL A 362 3.10 0.36 -20.03
C VAL A 362 3.41 1.78 -19.58
N ILE A 363 4.00 1.95 -18.40
CA ILE A 363 4.42 3.27 -17.89
C ILE A 363 5.37 3.96 -18.87
N GLY A 364 6.28 3.22 -19.50
CA GLY A 364 7.20 3.74 -20.51
C GLY A 364 6.51 4.32 -21.77
N THR A 365 5.24 4.01 -22.00
CA THR A 365 4.44 4.48 -23.14
C THR A 365 3.44 5.59 -22.77
N LEU A 366 3.21 5.84 -21.47
CA LEU A 366 2.23 6.81 -21.01
C LEU A 366 2.68 8.24 -21.33
N PRO A 367 1.78 9.11 -21.88
CA PRO A 367 2.07 10.52 -22.02
C PRO A 367 2.10 11.21 -20.65
N GLU A 368 2.80 12.34 -20.58
CA GLU A 368 2.96 13.16 -19.35
C GLU A 368 1.69 13.98 -19.04
N PHE A 369 0.58 13.29 -18.76
CA PHE A 369 -0.76 13.89 -18.60
C PHE A 369 -0.88 14.84 -17.40
N TRP A 370 0.04 14.80 -16.45
CA TRP A 370 0.09 15.71 -15.29
C TRP A 370 0.87 17.02 -15.58
N ASN A 371 1.47 17.15 -16.75
CA ASN A 371 2.24 18.33 -17.11
C ASN A 371 1.33 19.36 -17.82
N PRO A 372 1.00 20.51 -17.19
CA PRO A 372 0.10 21.49 -17.77
C PRO A 372 0.64 22.14 -19.04
N SER A 373 1.96 22.06 -19.28
CA SER A 373 2.62 22.58 -20.50
C SER A 373 2.54 21.61 -21.68
N LYS A 374 2.09 20.37 -21.45
CA LYS A 374 1.96 19.31 -22.46
C LYS A 374 0.55 18.71 -22.37
N PRO A 375 -0.49 19.44 -22.81
CA PRO A 375 -1.86 18.92 -22.70
C PRO A 375 -2.00 17.63 -23.51
N VAL A 376 -2.55 16.61 -22.86
CA VAL A 376 -2.86 15.30 -23.46
C VAL A 376 -4.36 15.22 -23.65
N SER A 377 -4.81 14.72 -24.82
CA SER A 377 -6.25 14.55 -25.07
C SER A 377 -6.79 13.37 -24.26
N ILE A 378 -8.05 13.47 -23.86
CA ILE A 378 -8.72 12.35 -23.20
C ILE A 378 -8.77 11.09 -24.09
N ASP A 379 -8.96 11.28 -25.42
CA ASP A 379 -8.99 10.18 -26.39
C ASP A 379 -7.66 9.41 -26.43
N GLU A 380 -6.54 10.11 -26.24
CA GLU A 380 -5.22 9.49 -26.16
C GLU A 380 -5.10 8.64 -24.89
N LEU A 381 -5.51 9.15 -23.75
CA LEU A 381 -5.50 8.43 -22.48
C LEU A 381 -6.42 7.20 -22.52
N VAL A 382 -7.61 7.33 -23.07
CA VAL A 382 -8.56 6.23 -23.29
C VAL A 382 -7.95 5.15 -24.20
N ARG A 383 -7.29 5.57 -25.29
CA ARG A 383 -6.62 4.65 -26.20
C ARG A 383 -5.51 3.86 -25.46
N VAL A 384 -4.70 4.53 -24.65
CA VAL A 384 -3.67 3.85 -23.84
C VAL A 384 -4.32 2.87 -22.88
N TYR A 385 -5.30 3.29 -22.10
CA TYR A 385 -6.00 2.39 -21.18
C TYR A 385 -6.56 1.16 -21.89
N ARG A 386 -7.30 1.34 -23.01
CA ARG A 386 -7.92 0.25 -23.77
C ARG A 386 -6.91 -0.68 -24.43
N SER A 387 -5.76 -0.17 -24.85
CA SER A 387 -4.73 -0.99 -25.53
C SER A 387 -4.13 -2.06 -24.62
N HIS A 388 -4.24 -1.90 -23.30
CA HIS A 388 -3.71 -2.82 -22.30
C HIS A 388 -4.78 -3.62 -21.56
N ARG A 389 -6.06 -3.46 -21.94
CA ARG A 389 -7.20 -4.21 -21.42
C ARG A 389 -7.83 -5.03 -22.54
N SER A 390 -8.31 -6.24 -22.24
CA SER A 390 -9.04 -7.03 -23.23
C SER A 390 -10.45 -6.48 -23.40
N GLU A 391 -10.99 -6.52 -24.63
CA GLU A 391 -12.35 -6.05 -24.96
C GLU A 391 -13.47 -6.76 -24.17
N LYS A 392 -13.15 -7.86 -23.46
CA LYS A 392 -14.10 -8.57 -22.58
C LYS A 392 -14.55 -7.79 -21.35
N SER A 393 -13.89 -6.69 -21.00
CA SER A 393 -14.27 -5.88 -19.83
C SER A 393 -15.38 -4.86 -20.13
N GLU A 394 -15.86 -4.77 -21.38
CA GLU A 394 -16.87 -3.77 -21.82
C GLU A 394 -18.15 -4.38 -22.40
N ALA A 395 -18.31 -5.72 -22.42
CA ALA A 395 -19.50 -6.38 -22.98
C ALA A 395 -20.58 -6.67 -21.91
#